data_f94bc046e0644a9b836be16568374cfd
#
_entry.id   f94bc046e0644a9b836be16568374cfd
#
_cell.length_a   1.000
_cell.length_b   1.000
_cell.length_c   1.000
_cell.angle_alpha   90.00
_cell.angle_beta   90.00
_cell.angle_gamma   90.00
#
_symmetry.space_group_name_H-M   'P 1'
#
loop_
_entity.id
_entity.type
_entity.pdbx_description
1 polymer ?
#
loop_
_entity_poly.entity_id
_entity_poly.type
_entity_poly.pdbx_seq_one_letter_code
_entity_poly.pdbx_strand_id
1 'polypeptide(L)'
;VCIATFTFARATRSPDYQTFFRNLLGPGWVAFEVVYLLLLVLVLAVFGAAAGAIGAALFGWPSLVGTLCLGAGIAAVVTFGNTSVERVFKWVTIFLYVVYVLFVVLALTQFGDGIAANLALDVPTTGWMAAGVTYASYNVVAAVVILPVLRHLHSQKDAIIAGALCGPLAMIPAVLFFICMIAYYPQVGQEPLPSELPDREWRADPSDGMRPLKHIRRTWRPEAA
;
A
#
# COMPACT_ATOMS: atom_id res chain seq x y z
N VAL A 1 -3.71 17.81 -1.72
CA VAL A 1 -2.68 17.87 -0.66
C VAL A 1 -1.30 17.87 -1.28
N CYS A 2 -0.88 16.86 -2.08
CA CYS A 2 0.48 16.77 -2.64
C CYS A 2 0.93 18.04 -3.37
N ILE A 3 0.07 18.65 -4.18
CA ILE A 3 0.38 19.93 -4.84
C ILE A 3 0.73 21.00 -3.80
N ALA A 4 -0.12 21.18 -2.78
CA ALA A 4 0.11 22.17 -1.73
C ALA A 4 1.40 21.88 -0.96
N THR A 5 1.66 20.63 -0.62
CA THR A 5 2.89 20.18 0.06
C THR A 5 4.13 20.52 -0.77
N PHE A 6 4.15 20.16 -2.04
CA PHE A 6 5.32 20.36 -2.89
C PHE A 6 5.56 21.84 -3.23
N THR A 7 4.49 22.61 -3.47
CA THR A 7 4.60 24.05 -3.74
C THR A 7 5.06 24.82 -2.49
N PHE A 8 4.55 24.44 -1.31
CA PHE A 8 4.98 25.04 -0.04
C PHE A 8 6.44 24.67 0.29
N ALA A 9 6.79 23.38 0.20
CA ALA A 9 8.16 22.93 0.46
C ALA A 9 9.19 23.66 -0.42
N ARG A 10 8.84 23.86 -1.69
CA ARG A 10 9.67 24.62 -2.61
C ARG A 10 9.74 26.10 -2.25
N ALA A 11 8.61 26.74 -1.95
CA ALA A 11 8.54 28.15 -1.58
C ALA A 11 9.35 28.44 -0.31
N THR A 12 9.33 27.55 0.66
CA THR A 12 10.04 27.66 1.94
C THR A 12 11.44 27.05 1.91
N ARG A 13 11.88 26.52 0.75
CA ARG A 13 13.17 25.82 0.61
C ARG A 13 13.38 24.75 1.67
N SER A 14 12.36 23.94 1.91
CA SER A 14 12.37 22.86 2.91
C SER A 14 12.81 21.54 2.27
N PRO A 15 14.11 21.14 2.42
CA PRO A 15 14.65 19.95 1.77
C PRO A 15 14.27 18.65 2.50
N ASP A 16 13.77 18.76 3.72
CA ASP A 16 13.43 17.66 4.60
C ASP A 16 12.12 17.96 5.36
N TYR A 17 11.55 16.90 5.95
CA TYR A 17 10.28 17.01 6.66
C TYR A 17 10.37 17.87 7.94
N GLN A 18 11.50 17.86 8.64
CA GLN A 18 11.66 18.63 9.86
C GLN A 18 11.65 20.13 9.56
N THR A 19 12.43 20.56 8.57
CA THR A 19 12.43 21.96 8.09
C THR A 19 11.05 22.35 7.58
N PHE A 20 10.36 21.45 6.85
CA PHE A 20 9.03 21.68 6.34
C PHE A 20 8.03 21.95 7.48
N PHE A 21 7.96 21.06 8.47
CA PHE A 21 7.00 21.22 9.57
C PHE A 21 7.38 22.33 10.54
N ARG A 22 8.66 22.61 10.70
CA ARG A 22 9.11 23.79 11.47
C ARG A 22 8.64 25.10 10.83
N ASN A 23 8.72 25.18 9.51
CA ASN A 23 8.23 26.35 8.76
C ASN A 23 6.70 26.44 8.75
N LEU A 24 6.00 25.31 8.76
CA LEU A 24 4.54 25.24 8.71
C LEU A 24 3.88 25.45 10.09
N LEU A 25 4.40 24.82 11.15
CA LEU A 25 3.78 24.74 12.47
C LEU A 25 4.47 25.63 13.52
N GLY A 26 5.59 26.26 13.17
CA GLY A 26 6.37 27.06 14.14
C GLY A 26 6.76 26.20 15.35
N PRO A 27 6.56 26.69 16.60
CA PRO A 27 6.95 25.94 17.81
C PRO A 27 6.19 24.62 18.01
N GLY A 28 5.03 24.43 17.36
CA GLY A 28 4.23 23.21 17.43
C GLY A 28 4.82 22.00 16.68
N TRP A 29 5.88 22.19 15.92
CA TRP A 29 6.51 21.13 15.12
C TRP A 29 6.98 19.93 15.95
N VAL A 30 7.37 20.14 17.21
CA VAL A 30 7.86 19.08 18.12
C VAL A 30 6.74 18.07 18.42
N ALA A 31 5.50 18.55 18.66
CA ALA A 31 4.37 17.66 18.88
C ALA A 31 4.07 16.79 17.63
N PHE A 32 4.14 17.42 16.46
CA PHE A 32 4.03 16.70 15.21
C PHE A 32 5.14 15.63 15.05
N GLU A 33 6.39 15.99 15.35
CA GLU A 33 7.55 15.11 15.27
C GLU A 33 7.34 13.82 16.10
N VAL A 34 6.87 13.97 17.34
CA VAL A 34 6.60 12.81 18.21
C VAL A 34 5.54 11.90 17.60
N VAL A 35 4.41 12.47 17.15
CA VAL A 35 3.34 11.69 16.52
C VAL A 35 3.83 11.02 15.23
N TYR A 36 4.63 11.72 14.43
CA TYR A 36 5.17 11.20 13.18
C TYR A 36 6.15 10.04 13.42
N LEU A 37 7.03 10.15 14.42
CA LEU A 37 7.93 9.06 14.78
C LEU A 37 7.18 7.83 15.28
N LEU A 38 6.14 8.01 16.11
CA LEU A 38 5.27 6.91 16.53
C LEU A 38 4.59 6.24 15.33
N LEU A 39 4.09 7.03 14.39
CA LEU A 39 3.51 6.50 13.16
C LEU A 39 4.53 5.71 12.33
N LEU A 40 5.76 6.21 12.18
CA LEU A 40 6.82 5.49 11.45
C LEU A 40 7.16 4.14 12.11
N VAL A 41 7.25 4.10 13.45
CA VAL A 41 7.46 2.85 14.18
C VAL A 41 6.31 1.88 13.96
N LEU A 42 5.06 2.36 14.02
CA LEU A 42 3.89 1.54 13.75
C LEU A 42 3.89 0.97 12.33
N VAL A 43 4.17 1.80 11.33
CA VAL A 43 4.25 1.38 9.93
C VAL A 43 5.36 0.34 9.75
N LEU A 44 6.53 0.56 10.35
CA LEU A 44 7.64 -0.39 10.28
C LEU A 44 7.28 -1.73 10.95
N ALA A 45 6.56 -1.70 12.07
CA ALA A 45 6.07 -2.90 12.74
C ALA A 45 5.09 -3.70 11.85
N VAL A 46 4.16 -3.00 11.17
CA VAL A 46 3.21 -3.62 10.24
C VAL A 46 3.94 -4.28 9.07
N PHE A 47 4.89 -3.58 8.43
CA PHE A 47 5.69 -4.17 7.35
C PHE A 47 6.57 -5.31 7.84
N GLY A 48 7.11 -5.23 9.05
CA GLY A 48 7.86 -6.31 9.68
C GLY A 48 7.01 -7.56 9.88
N ALA A 49 5.79 -7.39 10.39
CA ALA A 49 4.84 -8.48 10.57
C ALA A 49 4.44 -9.11 9.22
N ALA A 50 4.17 -8.29 8.21
CA ALA A 50 3.85 -8.77 6.86
C ALA A 50 5.02 -9.56 6.24
N ALA A 51 6.26 -9.07 6.36
CA ALA A 51 7.45 -9.78 5.89
C ALA A 51 7.65 -11.12 6.63
N GLY A 52 7.35 -11.14 7.93
CA GLY A 52 7.35 -12.36 8.73
C GLY A 52 6.32 -13.37 8.24
N ALA A 53 5.08 -12.94 7.99
CA ALA A 53 4.01 -13.79 7.48
C ALA A 53 4.33 -14.33 6.09
N ILE A 54 4.82 -13.49 5.17
CA ILE A 54 5.25 -13.92 3.83
C ILE A 54 6.39 -14.94 3.91
N GLY A 55 7.40 -14.70 4.76
CA GLY A 55 8.49 -15.65 4.96
C GLY A 55 8.02 -17.00 5.50
N ALA A 56 7.05 -17.00 6.41
CA ALA A 56 6.44 -18.21 6.93
C ALA A 56 5.63 -18.94 5.85
N ALA A 57 4.86 -18.22 5.03
CA ALA A 57 4.02 -18.82 4.00
C ALA A 57 4.84 -19.41 2.84
N LEU A 58 5.88 -18.71 2.36
CA LEU A 58 6.66 -19.14 1.21
C LEU A 58 7.75 -20.16 1.55
N PHE A 59 8.43 -19.99 2.68
CA PHE A 59 9.63 -20.74 3.02
C PHE A 59 9.45 -21.63 4.27
N GLY A 60 8.32 -21.54 4.96
CA GLY A 60 8.11 -22.25 6.23
C GLY A 60 8.97 -21.74 7.39
N TRP A 61 9.55 -20.54 7.27
CA TRP A 61 10.40 -19.96 8.30
C TRP A 61 9.58 -19.44 9.50
N PRO A 62 10.16 -19.42 10.70
CA PRO A 62 9.55 -18.65 11.79
C PRO A 62 9.36 -17.19 11.36
N SER A 63 8.21 -16.59 11.65
CA SER A 63 7.89 -15.23 11.23
C SER A 63 8.92 -14.19 11.68
N LEU A 64 9.58 -14.43 12.81
CA LEU A 64 10.67 -13.59 13.31
C LEU A 64 11.83 -13.47 12.31
N VAL A 65 12.15 -14.55 11.57
CA VAL A 65 13.23 -14.55 10.58
C VAL A 65 12.91 -13.60 9.43
N GLY A 66 11.72 -13.64 8.88
CA GLY A 66 11.28 -12.73 7.82
C GLY A 66 11.30 -11.26 8.27
N THR A 67 10.84 -10.99 9.49
CA THR A 67 10.89 -9.65 10.10
C THR A 67 12.34 -9.15 10.25
N LEU A 68 13.23 -9.99 10.76
CA LEU A 68 14.65 -9.64 10.92
C LEU A 68 15.37 -9.45 9.59
N CYS A 69 15.06 -10.26 8.59
CA CYS A 69 15.59 -10.09 7.22
C CYS A 69 15.21 -8.74 6.63
N LEU A 70 13.92 -8.33 6.78
CA LEU A 70 13.50 -7.02 6.34
C LEU A 70 14.23 -5.91 7.10
N GLY A 71 14.32 -5.98 8.42
CA GLY A 71 15.02 -5.01 9.25
C GLY A 71 16.50 -4.88 8.88
N ALA A 72 17.20 -6.01 8.70
CA ALA A 72 18.58 -6.03 8.27
C ALA A 72 18.77 -5.44 6.87
N GLY A 73 17.85 -5.74 5.94
CA GLY A 73 17.85 -5.17 4.59
C GLY A 73 17.68 -3.65 4.60
N ILE A 74 16.74 -3.14 5.40
CA ILE A 74 16.55 -1.68 5.56
C ILE A 74 17.81 -1.04 6.16
N ALA A 75 18.35 -1.61 7.24
CA ALA A 75 19.58 -1.11 7.88
C ALA A 75 20.75 -1.09 6.89
N ALA A 76 20.94 -2.14 6.11
CA ALA A 76 21.99 -2.22 5.09
C ALA A 76 21.83 -1.10 4.04
N VAL A 77 20.62 -0.90 3.50
CA VAL A 77 20.40 0.15 2.49
C VAL A 77 20.64 1.55 3.05
N VAL A 78 20.17 1.81 4.28
CA VAL A 78 20.32 3.12 4.93
C VAL A 78 21.78 3.45 5.24
N THR A 79 22.62 2.46 5.61
CA THR A 79 24.04 2.69 5.88
C THR A 79 24.81 3.17 4.64
N PHE A 80 24.35 2.87 3.43
CA PHE A 80 24.97 3.34 2.18
C PHE A 80 24.53 4.76 1.75
N GLY A 81 23.65 5.40 2.53
CA GLY A 81 23.23 6.80 2.33
C GLY A 81 22.11 7.01 1.31
N ASN A 82 21.65 8.26 1.21
CA ASN A 82 20.46 8.64 0.45
C ASN A 82 20.51 8.26 -1.04
N THR A 83 21.67 8.35 -1.68
CA THR A 83 21.84 7.99 -3.10
C THR A 83 21.56 6.50 -3.35
N SER A 84 21.95 5.63 -2.40
CA SER A 84 21.67 4.19 -2.48
C SER A 84 20.19 3.91 -2.26
N VAL A 85 19.55 4.60 -1.32
CA VAL A 85 18.11 4.52 -1.08
C VAL A 85 17.32 4.91 -2.34
N GLU A 86 17.67 6.03 -2.99
CA GLU A 86 17.01 6.47 -4.24
C GLU A 86 17.20 5.45 -5.37
N ARG A 87 18.38 4.86 -5.48
CA ARG A 87 18.67 3.82 -6.49
C ARG A 87 17.86 2.54 -6.25
N VAL A 88 17.78 2.09 -5.00
CA VAL A 88 16.96 0.93 -4.61
C VAL A 88 15.49 1.20 -4.91
N PHE A 89 14.96 2.37 -4.53
CA PHE A 89 13.58 2.75 -4.84
C PHE A 89 13.28 2.72 -6.33
N LYS A 90 14.19 3.24 -7.16
CA LYS A 90 14.03 3.20 -8.62
C LYS A 90 13.89 1.77 -9.14
N TRP A 91 14.80 0.87 -8.76
CA TRP A 91 14.78 -0.50 -9.25
C TRP A 91 13.62 -1.31 -8.68
N VAL A 92 13.33 -1.15 -7.39
CA VAL A 92 12.18 -1.79 -6.74
C VAL A 92 10.88 -1.32 -7.38
N THR A 93 10.74 -0.03 -7.69
CA THR A 93 9.55 0.49 -8.36
C THR A 93 9.35 -0.13 -9.73
N ILE A 94 10.40 -0.19 -10.56
CA ILE A 94 10.32 -0.83 -11.88
C ILE A 94 9.93 -2.30 -11.74
N PHE A 95 10.58 -3.03 -10.84
CA PHE A 95 10.26 -4.43 -10.57
C PHE A 95 8.81 -4.61 -10.12
N LEU A 96 8.33 -3.78 -9.19
CA LEU A 96 6.95 -3.81 -8.71
C LEU A 96 5.95 -3.57 -9.85
N TYR A 97 6.17 -2.59 -10.71
CA TYR A 97 5.27 -2.35 -11.84
C TYR A 97 5.22 -3.55 -12.80
N VAL A 98 6.35 -4.18 -13.09
CA VAL A 98 6.39 -5.40 -13.92
C VAL A 98 5.59 -6.53 -13.26
N VAL A 99 5.81 -6.77 -11.97
CA VAL A 99 5.08 -7.81 -11.22
C VAL A 99 3.58 -7.49 -11.15
N TYR A 100 3.20 -6.22 -10.93
CA TYR A 100 1.79 -5.81 -10.92
C TYR A 100 1.12 -6.01 -12.28
N VAL A 101 1.77 -5.63 -13.38
CA VAL A 101 1.21 -5.87 -14.72
C VAL A 101 1.02 -7.36 -14.96
N LEU A 102 2.01 -8.18 -14.63
CA LEU A 102 1.91 -9.63 -14.75
C LEU A 102 0.76 -10.18 -13.90
N PHE A 103 0.68 -9.75 -12.64
CA PHE A 103 -0.38 -10.17 -11.72
C PHE A 103 -1.78 -9.80 -12.25
N VAL A 104 -1.96 -8.56 -12.72
CA VAL A 104 -3.25 -8.09 -13.26
C VAL A 104 -3.62 -8.89 -14.51
N VAL A 105 -2.69 -9.14 -15.42
CA VAL A 105 -2.95 -9.93 -16.63
C VAL A 105 -3.35 -11.35 -16.25
N LEU A 106 -2.63 -12.00 -15.34
CA LEU A 106 -2.96 -13.36 -14.88
C LEU A 106 -4.31 -13.39 -14.16
N ALA A 107 -4.60 -12.42 -13.29
CA ALA A 107 -5.85 -12.35 -12.56
C ALA A 107 -7.05 -12.16 -13.51
N LEU A 108 -6.94 -11.27 -14.48
CA LEU A 108 -8.02 -11.04 -15.46
C LEU A 108 -8.24 -12.25 -16.37
N THR A 109 -7.18 -12.96 -16.77
CA THR A 109 -7.31 -14.13 -17.64
C THR A 109 -7.85 -15.36 -16.91
N GLN A 110 -7.54 -15.51 -15.61
CA GLN A 110 -7.96 -16.69 -14.84
C GLN A 110 -9.27 -16.48 -14.07
N PHE A 111 -9.52 -15.26 -13.59
CA PHE A 111 -10.63 -14.94 -12.68
C PHE A 111 -11.58 -13.86 -13.22
N GLY A 112 -11.49 -13.53 -14.52
CA GLY A 112 -12.28 -12.45 -15.12
C GLY A 112 -13.78 -12.58 -14.91
N ASP A 113 -14.32 -13.80 -15.02
CA ASP A 113 -15.75 -14.08 -14.80
C ASP A 113 -16.15 -13.86 -13.33
N GLY A 114 -15.31 -14.25 -12.39
CA GLY A 114 -15.51 -14.01 -10.95
C GLY A 114 -15.47 -12.52 -10.62
N ILE A 115 -14.55 -11.78 -11.20
CA ILE A 115 -14.44 -10.32 -11.05
C ILE A 115 -15.72 -9.66 -11.57
N ALA A 116 -16.15 -10.00 -12.76
CA ALA A 116 -17.37 -9.44 -13.37
C ALA A 116 -18.62 -9.75 -12.55
N ALA A 117 -18.75 -11.00 -12.07
CA ALA A 117 -19.88 -11.42 -11.24
C ALA A 117 -19.94 -10.67 -9.90
N ASN A 118 -18.78 -10.50 -9.24
CA ASN A 118 -18.73 -9.84 -7.94
C ASN A 118 -18.83 -8.31 -8.03
N LEU A 119 -18.38 -7.70 -9.12
CA LEU A 119 -18.61 -6.27 -9.39
C LEU A 119 -20.10 -5.95 -9.61
N ALA A 120 -20.88 -6.91 -10.09
CA ALA A 120 -22.31 -6.75 -10.29
C ALA A 120 -23.14 -6.95 -9.00
N LEU A 121 -22.52 -7.34 -7.88
CA LEU A 121 -23.22 -7.48 -6.61
C LEU A 121 -23.62 -6.13 -6.06
N ASP A 122 -24.87 -6.03 -5.61
CA ASP A 122 -25.33 -4.87 -4.85
C ASP A 122 -24.80 -4.96 -3.42
N VAL A 123 -23.81 -4.14 -3.12
CA VAL A 123 -23.16 -4.08 -1.79
C VAL A 123 -23.52 -2.80 -1.06
N PRO A 124 -23.70 -2.83 0.27
CA PRO A 124 -23.96 -1.62 1.03
C PRO A 124 -22.83 -0.61 0.87
N THR A 125 -23.15 0.58 0.41
CA THR A 125 -22.19 1.68 0.24
C THR A 125 -22.07 2.56 1.50
N THR A 126 -22.68 2.16 2.60
CA THR A 126 -22.66 2.90 3.86
C THR A 126 -21.22 3.00 4.40
N GLY A 127 -20.80 4.23 4.74
CA GLY A 127 -19.47 4.45 5.35
C GLY A 127 -18.29 4.56 4.37
N TRP A 128 -18.52 4.43 3.05
CA TRP A 128 -17.43 4.50 2.05
C TRP A 128 -16.63 5.81 2.15
N MET A 129 -17.29 6.93 2.46
CA MET A 129 -16.63 8.22 2.57
C MET A 129 -15.68 8.25 3.78
N ALA A 130 -16.12 7.75 4.94
CA ALA A 130 -15.27 7.67 6.13
C ALA A 130 -14.06 6.75 5.89
N ALA A 131 -14.28 5.59 5.28
CA ALA A 131 -13.21 4.67 4.89
C ALA A 131 -12.23 5.33 3.91
N GLY A 132 -12.74 6.04 2.90
CA GLY A 132 -11.94 6.77 1.92
C GLY A 132 -11.09 7.88 2.56
N VAL A 133 -11.65 8.66 3.48
CA VAL A 133 -10.92 9.70 4.22
C VAL A 133 -9.84 9.06 5.10
N THR A 134 -10.15 7.99 5.81
CA THR A 134 -9.18 7.25 6.62
C THR A 134 -8.03 6.72 5.76
N TYR A 135 -8.36 6.08 4.62
CA TYR A 135 -7.36 5.59 3.67
C TYR A 135 -6.48 6.73 3.13
N ALA A 136 -7.08 7.85 2.74
CA ALA A 136 -6.35 8.99 2.22
C ALA A 136 -5.45 9.64 3.27
N SER A 137 -5.87 9.70 4.53
CA SER A 137 -5.14 10.42 5.59
C SER A 137 -3.77 9.83 5.87
N TYR A 138 -3.63 8.50 6.00
CA TYR A 138 -2.32 7.90 6.24
C TYR A 138 -1.44 7.87 4.98
N ASN A 139 -2.04 7.79 3.78
CA ASN A 139 -1.28 7.88 2.54
C ASN A 139 -0.73 9.28 2.29
N VAL A 140 -1.47 10.32 2.66
CA VAL A 140 -1.03 11.71 2.54
C VAL A 140 0.19 12.01 3.43
N VAL A 141 0.25 11.41 4.63
CA VAL A 141 1.42 11.55 5.51
C VAL A 141 2.68 10.98 4.84
N ALA A 142 2.55 9.90 4.07
CA ALA A 142 3.67 9.33 3.31
C ALA A 142 4.23 10.30 2.25
N ALA A 143 3.45 11.26 1.73
CA ALA A 143 3.94 12.24 0.78
C ALA A 143 5.08 13.12 1.32
N VAL A 144 5.19 13.25 2.63
CA VAL A 144 6.26 14.00 3.29
C VAL A 144 7.63 13.31 3.14
N VAL A 145 7.64 11.99 3.01
CA VAL A 145 8.86 11.20 2.82
C VAL A 145 9.54 11.52 1.48
N ILE A 146 8.79 12.03 0.51
CA ILE A 146 9.29 12.37 -0.83
C ILE A 146 9.99 13.75 -0.87
N LEU A 147 9.87 14.57 0.17
CA LEU A 147 10.44 15.94 0.19
C LEU A 147 11.92 16.02 -0.22
N PRO A 148 12.82 15.08 0.18
CA PRO A 148 14.20 15.14 -0.28
C PRO A 148 14.37 15.04 -1.80
N VAL A 149 13.43 14.42 -2.50
CA VAL A 149 13.45 14.30 -3.97
C VAL A 149 13.09 15.61 -4.65
N LEU A 150 12.41 16.54 -3.95
CA LEU A 150 12.03 17.86 -4.49
C LEU A 150 13.23 18.73 -4.83
N ARG A 151 14.43 18.42 -4.35
CA ARG A 151 15.69 19.07 -4.77
C ARG A 151 15.93 19.02 -6.28
N HIS A 152 15.33 18.03 -6.98
CA HIS A 152 15.44 17.86 -8.42
C HIS A 152 14.42 18.70 -9.21
N LEU A 153 13.48 19.37 -8.55
CA LEU A 153 12.49 20.22 -9.21
C LEU A 153 13.02 21.64 -9.38
N HIS A 154 13.14 22.07 -10.63
CA HIS A 154 13.77 23.36 -10.96
C HIS A 154 12.77 24.54 -11.00
N SER A 155 11.47 24.25 -11.22
CA SER A 155 10.45 25.30 -11.34
C SER A 155 9.24 25.05 -10.43
N GLN A 156 8.46 26.10 -10.15
CA GLN A 156 7.18 25.96 -9.43
C GLN A 156 6.17 25.14 -10.23
N LYS A 157 6.24 25.21 -11.56
CA LYS A 157 5.40 24.40 -12.45
C LYS A 157 5.70 22.92 -12.29
N ASP A 158 6.99 22.55 -12.17
CA ASP A 158 7.39 21.14 -11.96
C ASP A 158 6.82 20.61 -10.62
N ALA A 159 6.82 21.43 -9.56
CA ALA A 159 6.23 21.07 -8.29
C ALA A 159 4.71 20.84 -8.37
N ILE A 160 4.00 21.67 -9.13
CA ILE A 160 2.56 21.51 -9.37
C ILE A 160 2.31 20.24 -10.18
N ILE A 161 3.04 20.01 -11.26
CA ILE A 161 2.88 18.82 -12.11
C ILE A 161 3.20 17.56 -11.32
N ALA A 162 4.33 17.53 -10.60
CA ALA A 162 4.71 16.39 -9.77
C ALA A 162 3.65 16.11 -8.69
N GLY A 163 3.14 17.13 -8.02
CA GLY A 163 2.09 17.00 -7.01
C GLY A 163 0.75 16.53 -7.58
N ALA A 164 0.42 16.93 -8.82
CA ALA A 164 -0.78 16.49 -9.51
C ALA A 164 -0.69 15.03 -9.96
N LEU A 165 0.49 14.60 -10.41
CA LEU A 165 0.73 13.22 -10.88
C LEU A 165 0.92 12.21 -9.75
N CYS A 166 1.47 12.64 -8.62
CA CYS A 166 1.80 11.77 -7.48
C CYS A 166 0.59 10.94 -6.99
N GLY A 167 -0.57 11.58 -6.82
CA GLY A 167 -1.79 10.91 -6.37
C GLY A 167 -2.26 9.82 -7.34
N PRO A 168 -2.58 10.15 -8.60
CA PRO A 168 -3.01 9.16 -9.59
C PRO A 168 -2.00 8.03 -9.79
N LEU A 169 -0.71 8.33 -9.93
CA LEU A 169 0.32 7.30 -10.12
C LEU A 169 0.40 6.34 -8.93
N ALA A 170 0.29 6.84 -7.70
CA ALA A 170 0.30 6.00 -6.51
C ALA A 170 -0.98 5.14 -6.40
N MET A 171 -2.13 5.63 -6.88
CA MET A 171 -3.41 4.95 -6.76
C MET A 171 -3.67 3.92 -7.87
N ILE A 172 -3.07 4.04 -9.05
CA ILE A 172 -3.25 3.07 -10.14
C ILE A 172 -2.95 1.63 -9.69
N PRO A 173 -1.80 1.30 -9.11
CA PRO A 173 -1.53 -0.06 -8.64
C PRO A 173 -2.53 -0.54 -7.58
N ALA A 174 -2.92 0.35 -6.65
CA ALA A 174 -3.87 0.01 -5.59
C ALA A 174 -5.26 -0.33 -6.16
N VAL A 175 -5.75 0.45 -7.13
CA VAL A 175 -7.04 0.20 -7.79
C VAL A 175 -6.99 -1.09 -8.61
N LEU A 176 -5.92 -1.33 -9.35
CA LEU A 176 -5.76 -2.56 -10.13
C LEU A 176 -5.71 -3.79 -9.22
N PHE A 177 -4.96 -3.72 -8.11
CA PHE A 177 -4.93 -4.80 -7.12
C PHE A 177 -6.30 -5.04 -6.50
N PHE A 178 -7.02 -3.98 -6.14
CA PHE A 178 -8.37 -4.08 -5.60
C PHE A 178 -9.33 -4.77 -6.58
N ILE A 179 -9.29 -4.42 -7.87
CA ILE A 179 -10.11 -5.07 -8.91
C ILE A 179 -9.79 -6.57 -8.97
N CYS A 180 -8.52 -6.96 -8.92
CA CYS A 180 -8.14 -8.37 -8.93
C CYS A 180 -8.64 -9.10 -7.67
N MET A 181 -8.61 -8.44 -6.50
CA MET A 181 -9.05 -9.04 -5.24
C MET A 181 -10.58 -9.19 -5.12
N ILE A 182 -11.35 -8.44 -5.92
CA ILE A 182 -12.82 -8.59 -5.97
C ILE A 182 -13.24 -10.00 -6.39
N ALA A 183 -12.43 -10.73 -7.16
CA ALA A 183 -12.70 -12.12 -7.49
C ALA A 183 -12.95 -13.01 -6.25
N TYR A 184 -12.34 -12.66 -5.13
CA TYR A 184 -12.40 -13.40 -3.86
C TYR A 184 -13.32 -12.74 -2.81
N TYR A 185 -14.19 -11.84 -3.22
CA TYR A 185 -15.19 -11.27 -2.31
C TYR A 185 -16.27 -12.32 -1.96
N PRO A 186 -16.70 -12.49 -0.68
CA PRO A 186 -16.38 -11.69 0.51
C PRO A 186 -15.19 -12.17 1.34
N GLN A 187 -14.51 -13.26 0.97
CA GLN A 187 -13.43 -13.87 1.77
C GLN A 187 -12.25 -12.91 2.01
N VAL A 188 -11.97 -12.06 1.03
CA VAL A 188 -10.86 -11.10 1.07
C VAL A 188 -10.87 -10.19 2.30
N GLY A 189 -12.06 -9.87 2.82
CA GLY A 189 -12.21 -9.01 4.00
C GLY A 189 -11.91 -9.71 5.33
N GLN A 190 -11.78 -11.03 5.35
CA GLN A 190 -11.57 -11.83 6.56
C GLN A 190 -10.11 -12.27 6.73
N GLU A 191 -9.30 -12.13 5.69
CA GLU A 191 -7.91 -12.56 5.71
C GLU A 191 -6.94 -11.42 6.05
N PRO A 192 -5.95 -11.67 6.95
CA PRO A 192 -4.91 -10.67 7.28
C PRO A 192 -4.02 -10.32 6.08
N LEU A 193 -3.82 -11.30 5.17
CA LEU A 193 -3.08 -11.15 3.92
C LEU A 193 -3.94 -11.64 2.75
N PRO A 194 -4.77 -10.78 2.18
CA PRO A 194 -5.70 -11.16 1.09
C PRO A 194 -5.00 -11.75 -0.14
N SER A 195 -3.73 -11.42 -0.38
CA SER A 195 -2.93 -11.94 -1.49
C SER A 195 -2.61 -13.43 -1.39
N GLU A 196 -2.83 -14.07 -0.23
CA GLU A 196 -2.61 -15.50 -0.05
C GLU A 196 -3.84 -16.36 -0.38
N LEU A 197 -5.01 -15.74 -0.60
CA LEU A 197 -6.24 -16.47 -0.92
C LEU A 197 -6.11 -17.39 -2.15
N PRO A 198 -5.49 -16.93 -3.27
CA PRO A 198 -5.28 -17.79 -4.42
C PRO A 198 -4.48 -19.06 -4.11
N ASP A 199 -3.45 -18.92 -3.28
CA ASP A 199 -2.58 -20.06 -2.91
C ASP A 199 -3.28 -21.10 -2.03
N ARG A 200 -4.21 -20.68 -1.19
CA ARG A 200 -4.98 -21.60 -0.34
C ARG A 200 -5.99 -22.41 -1.13
N GLU A 201 -6.66 -21.80 -2.11
CA GLU A 201 -7.55 -22.52 -3.00
C GLU A 201 -6.81 -23.55 -3.89
N TRP A 202 -5.58 -23.23 -4.33
CA TRP A 202 -4.74 -24.15 -5.08
C TRP A 202 -4.22 -25.33 -4.25
N ARG A 203 -4.07 -25.16 -2.94
CA ARG A 203 -3.62 -26.22 -2.00
C ARG A 203 -4.76 -27.03 -1.42
N ALA A 204 -5.99 -26.56 -1.51
CA ALA A 204 -7.18 -27.32 -1.14
C ALA A 204 -7.48 -28.33 -2.25
N ASP A 205 -7.02 -29.57 -2.02
CA ASP A 205 -7.25 -30.82 -2.74
C ASP A 205 -7.61 -30.74 -4.25
N PRO A 206 -6.70 -31.13 -5.13
CA PRO A 206 -6.96 -31.25 -6.57
C PRO A 206 -8.08 -32.24 -6.93
N SER A 207 -8.52 -33.08 -5.99
CA SER A 207 -9.59 -34.07 -6.21
C SER A 207 -10.99 -33.51 -5.99
N ASP A 208 -11.13 -32.38 -5.31
CA ASP A 208 -12.40 -31.68 -5.15
C ASP A 208 -12.61 -30.74 -6.34
N GLY A 209 -12.94 -31.33 -7.49
CA GLY A 209 -13.16 -30.61 -8.74
C GLY A 209 -13.99 -29.37 -8.48
N MET A 210 -13.54 -28.25 -9.07
CA MET A 210 -14.13 -26.90 -9.05
C MET A 210 -15.63 -26.93 -8.78
N ARG A 211 -16.03 -26.96 -7.53
CA ARG A 211 -17.43 -26.78 -7.15
C ARG A 211 -17.69 -25.27 -7.20
N PRO A 212 -18.55 -24.82 -8.11
CA PRO A 212 -18.91 -23.42 -8.14
C PRO A 212 -19.49 -23.03 -6.79
N LEU A 213 -19.18 -21.82 -6.34
CA LEU A 213 -19.51 -21.12 -5.08
C LEU A 213 -21.00 -21.18 -4.61
N LYS A 214 -21.76 -22.24 -4.97
CA LYS A 214 -23.17 -22.43 -4.57
C LYS A 214 -23.37 -22.64 -3.08
N HIS A 215 -22.33 -23.01 -2.33
CA HIS A 215 -22.46 -23.26 -0.88
C HIS A 215 -22.40 -22.01 -0.02
N ILE A 216 -21.82 -20.90 -0.49
CA ILE A 216 -21.64 -19.67 0.30
C ILE A 216 -22.96 -18.88 0.44
N ARG A 217 -23.94 -19.10 -0.43
CA ARG A 217 -25.26 -18.43 -0.33
C ARG A 217 -26.08 -18.83 0.90
N ARG A 218 -25.71 -19.87 1.65
CA ARG A 218 -26.55 -20.38 2.75
C ARG A 218 -26.16 -19.89 4.15
N THR A 219 -25.01 -19.29 4.33
CA THR A 219 -24.51 -18.92 5.68
C THR A 219 -24.55 -17.44 5.97
N TRP A 220 -24.77 -16.60 4.98
CA TRP A 220 -24.88 -15.15 5.22
C TRP A 220 -26.33 -14.78 5.53
N ARG A 221 -26.69 -14.75 6.84
CA ARG A 221 -27.83 -14.00 7.36
C ARG A 221 -27.30 -12.68 7.90
N PRO A 222 -27.74 -11.51 7.38
CA PRO A 222 -27.50 -10.25 8.08
C PRO A 222 -28.28 -10.35 9.40
N GLU A 223 -27.59 -10.38 10.53
CA GLU A 223 -28.23 -10.15 11.82
C GLU A 223 -28.75 -8.72 11.79
N ALA A 224 -30.07 -8.59 11.87
CA ALA A 224 -30.78 -7.35 12.03
C ALA A 224 -30.41 -6.75 13.40
N ALA A 225 -29.79 -5.58 13.40
CA ALA A 225 -29.74 -4.64 14.50
C ALA A 225 -29.83 -3.21 13.94
#